data_bfc151c8608d9f78cbe7b580d0f4497a
#
_entry.id   bfc151c8608d9f78cbe7b580d0f4497a
#
_cell.length_a   1.000
_cell.length_b   1.000
_cell.length_c   1.000
_cell.angle_alpha   90.00
_cell.angle_beta   90.00
_cell.angle_gamma   90.00
#
_symmetry.space_group_name_H-M   'P 1'
#
loop_
_entity.id
_entity.type
_entity.pdbx_description
1 polymer ?
#
loop_
_entity_poly.entity_id
_entity_poly.type
_entity_poly.pdbx_seq_one_letter_code
_entity_poly.pdbx_strand_id
1 'polypeptide(L)' 'MKVLNLLSAWLKKRRDDSRRNRYIRLNREAFHRIQVMEYDNRLFICFDGMPIAEEKLLDCRIEDAVNEARKSWVRYEFR' A
#
# COMPACT_ATOMS: atom_id res chain seq x y z
N MET A 1 -31.02 3.71 27.54
CA MET A 1 -30.35 2.58 26.89
C MET A 1 -30.24 2.71 25.36
N LYS A 2 -31.31 3.13 24.68
CA LYS A 2 -31.28 3.34 23.26
C LYS A 2 -30.27 4.39 22.81
N VAL A 3 -30.06 5.43 23.59
CA VAL A 3 -29.11 6.52 23.32
C VAL A 3 -27.67 6.00 23.36
N LEU A 4 -27.34 5.14 24.32
CA LEU A 4 -25.99 4.54 24.44
C LEU A 4 -25.68 3.62 23.26
N ASN A 5 -26.66 2.87 22.78
CA ASN A 5 -26.49 2.00 21.64
C ASN A 5 -26.25 2.80 20.34
N LEU A 6 -26.97 3.92 20.17
CA LEU A 6 -26.79 4.82 19.03
C LEU A 6 -25.41 5.47 19.05
N LEU A 7 -24.97 5.93 20.22
CA LEU A 7 -23.65 6.54 20.39
C LEU A 7 -22.54 5.53 20.10
N SER A 8 -22.69 4.31 20.60
CA SER A 8 -21.75 3.21 20.38
C SER A 8 -21.62 2.86 18.89
N ALA A 9 -22.76 2.76 18.19
CA ALA A 9 -22.80 2.51 16.75
C ALA A 9 -22.14 3.65 15.96
N TRP A 10 -22.39 4.90 16.35
CA TRP A 10 -21.78 6.07 15.73
C TRP A 10 -20.26 6.10 15.90
N LEU A 11 -19.76 5.81 17.12
CA LEU A 11 -18.33 5.75 17.40
C LEU A 11 -17.65 4.62 16.61
N LYS A 12 -18.29 3.47 16.50
CA LYS A 12 -17.78 2.34 15.71
C LYS A 12 -17.68 2.70 14.23
N LYS A 13 -18.73 3.32 13.69
CA LYS A 13 -18.73 3.77 12.29
C LYS A 13 -17.61 4.77 12.04
N ARG A 14 -17.41 5.72 12.96
CA ARG A 14 -16.33 6.71 12.84
C ARG A 14 -14.94 6.07 12.86
N ARG A 15 -14.72 5.03 13.67
CA ARG A 15 -13.47 4.27 13.67
C ARG A 15 -13.25 3.54 12.36
N ASP A 16 -14.28 2.89 11.85
CA ASP A 16 -14.22 2.15 10.59
C ASP A 16 -13.89 3.10 9.43
N ASP A 17 -14.51 4.26 9.38
CA ASP A 17 -14.23 5.29 8.37
C ASP A 17 -12.80 5.80 8.48
N SER A 18 -12.30 6.02 9.69
CA SER A 18 -10.92 6.46 9.93
C SER A 18 -9.91 5.41 9.46
N ARG A 19 -10.14 4.13 9.76
CA ARG A 19 -9.30 3.03 9.31
C ARG A 19 -9.32 2.90 7.79
N ARG A 20 -10.49 3.00 7.19
CA ARG A 20 -10.67 2.96 5.74
C ARG A 20 -9.90 4.10 5.06
N ASN A 21 -10.00 5.32 5.58
CA ASN A 21 -9.30 6.48 5.05
C ASN A 21 -7.79 6.32 5.16
N ARG A 22 -7.30 5.77 6.27
CA ARG A 22 -5.88 5.45 6.46
C ARG A 22 -5.41 4.41 5.45
N TYR A 23 -6.19 3.37 5.21
CA TYR A 23 -5.87 2.32 4.25
C TYR A 23 -5.78 2.88 2.83
N ILE A 24 -6.73 3.72 2.42
CA ILE A 24 -6.73 4.38 1.12
C ILE A 24 -5.49 5.26 0.96
N ARG A 25 -5.16 6.03 2.00
CA ARG A 25 -3.99 6.90 2.00
C ARG A 25 -2.69 6.09 1.86
N LEU A 26 -2.56 4.98 2.59
CA LEU A 26 -1.39 4.11 2.52
C LEU A 26 -1.25 3.47 1.14
N ASN A 27 -2.35 3.05 0.51
CA ASN A 27 -2.31 2.52 -0.85
C ASN A 27 -1.82 3.57 -1.85
N ARG A 28 -2.27 4.80 -1.71
CA ARG A 28 -1.84 5.92 -2.55
C ARG A 28 -0.36 6.23 -2.34
N GLU A 29 0.09 6.21 -1.09
CA GLU A 29 1.50 6.41 -0.73
C GLU A 29 2.38 5.31 -1.29
N ALA A 30 1.96 4.04 -1.18
CA ALA A 30 2.67 2.90 -1.75
C ALA A 30 2.86 3.05 -3.25
N PHE A 31 1.83 3.52 -3.95
CA PHE A 31 1.89 3.74 -5.38
C PHE A 31 2.98 4.77 -5.77
N HIS A 32 3.14 5.81 -4.96
CA HIS A 32 4.16 6.84 -5.20
C HIS A 32 5.57 6.43 -4.78
N ARG A 33 5.69 5.68 -3.69
CA ARG A 33 6.99 5.27 -3.14
C ARG A 33 7.60 4.09 -3.88
N ILE A 34 6.77 3.16 -4.34
CA ILE A 34 7.21 1.93 -5.00
C ILE A 34 6.83 2.02 -6.47
N GLN A 35 7.81 2.17 -7.34
CA GLN A 35 7.59 2.36 -8.77
C GLN A 35 8.57 1.54 -9.58
N VAL A 36 8.18 1.25 -10.82
CA VAL A 36 9.08 0.64 -11.80
C VAL A 36 9.83 1.78 -12.51
N MET A 37 11.14 1.68 -12.56
CA MET A 37 11.98 2.66 -13.25
C MET A 37 12.94 1.94 -14.19
N GLU A 38 13.31 2.62 -15.27
CA GLU A 38 14.23 2.10 -16.28
C GLU A 38 15.57 2.82 -16.17
N TYR A 39 16.65 2.03 -16.07
CA TYR A 39 18.03 2.52 -16.10
C TYR A 39 18.86 1.61 -17.04
N ASP A 40 19.55 2.20 -17.99
CA ASP A 40 20.44 1.48 -18.92
C ASP A 40 19.76 0.30 -19.62
N ASN A 41 18.52 0.50 -20.08
CA ASN A 41 17.67 -0.51 -20.73
C ASN A 41 17.31 -1.70 -19.82
N ARG A 42 17.38 -1.50 -18.49
CA ARG A 42 16.97 -2.50 -17.49
C ARG A 42 15.87 -1.93 -16.63
N LEU A 43 14.91 -2.77 -16.28
CA LEU A 43 13.78 -2.38 -15.43
C LEU A 43 14.04 -2.79 -13.98
N PHE A 44 13.77 -1.87 -13.07
CA PHE A 44 13.95 -2.06 -11.63
C PHE A 44 12.67 -1.67 -10.90
N ILE A 45 12.42 -2.37 -9.79
CA ILE A 45 11.47 -1.90 -8.79
C ILE A 45 12.26 -1.01 -7.83
N CYS A 46 11.80 0.24 -7.65
CA CYS A 46 12.46 1.22 -6.80
C CYS A 46 11.58 1.62 -5.64
N PHE A 47 12.19 1.77 -4.46
CA PHE A 47 11.54 2.30 -3.28
C PHE A 47 12.18 3.65 -2.96
N ASP A 48 11.34 4.73 -2.98
CA ASP A 48 11.81 6.11 -2.80
C ASP A 48 12.99 6.46 -3.72
N GLY A 49 12.95 5.95 -4.97
CA GLY A 49 13.98 6.21 -5.97
C GLY A 49 15.20 5.28 -5.89
N MET A 50 15.26 4.40 -4.90
CA MET A 50 16.36 3.44 -4.74
C MET A 50 15.99 2.08 -5.33
N PRO A 51 16.78 1.52 -6.27
CA PRO A 51 16.49 0.20 -6.82
C PRO A 51 16.59 -0.88 -5.74
N ILE A 52 15.55 -1.70 -5.62
CA ILE A 52 15.48 -2.81 -4.66
C ILE A 52 15.41 -4.18 -5.34
N ALA A 53 14.98 -4.23 -6.59
CA ALA A 53 14.89 -5.48 -7.34
C ALA A 53 14.99 -5.17 -8.84
N GLU A 54 15.64 -6.07 -9.57
CA GLU A 54 15.74 -5.99 -11.04
C GLU A 54 14.80 -7.02 -11.67
N GLU A 55 14.09 -6.63 -12.74
CA GLU A 55 13.17 -7.52 -13.46
C GLU A 55 13.83 -8.84 -13.84
N LYS A 56 15.08 -8.79 -14.28
CA LYS A 56 15.86 -9.94 -14.73
C LYS A 56 16.00 -11.03 -13.67
N LEU A 57 15.93 -10.65 -12.39
CA LEU A 57 16.08 -11.56 -11.24
C LEU A 57 14.74 -12.01 -10.67
N LEU A 58 13.62 -11.56 -11.24
CA LEU A 58 12.29 -11.89 -10.74
C LEU A 58 11.79 -13.19 -11.39
N ASP A 59 11.10 -14.02 -10.60
CA ASP A 59 10.45 -15.23 -11.08
C ASP A 59 9.07 -14.99 -11.68
N CYS A 60 8.64 -13.74 -11.71
CA CYS A 60 7.32 -13.32 -12.19
C CYS A 60 7.44 -12.04 -13.01
N ARG A 61 6.32 -11.60 -13.58
CA ARG A 61 6.27 -10.33 -14.31
C ARG A 61 6.49 -9.17 -13.35
N ILE A 62 7.20 -8.13 -13.81
CA ILE A 62 7.54 -6.98 -12.99
C ILE A 62 6.28 -6.25 -12.47
N GLU A 63 5.20 -6.20 -13.26
CA GLU A 63 3.93 -5.60 -12.83
C GLU A 63 3.36 -6.32 -11.62
N ASP A 64 3.42 -7.64 -11.62
CA ASP A 64 2.93 -8.47 -10.51
C ASP A 64 3.82 -8.28 -9.27
N ALA A 65 5.13 -8.24 -9.47
CA ALA A 65 6.09 -8.04 -8.38
C ALA A 65 5.93 -6.66 -7.74
N VAL A 66 5.77 -5.60 -8.51
CA VAL A 66 5.59 -4.25 -7.98
C VAL A 66 4.26 -4.12 -7.22
N ASN A 67 3.20 -4.76 -7.72
CA ASN A 67 1.90 -4.78 -7.04
C ASN A 67 1.99 -5.53 -5.70
N GLU A 68 2.68 -6.66 -5.67
CA GLU A 68 2.91 -7.41 -4.42
C GLU A 68 3.75 -6.62 -3.42
N ALA A 69 4.78 -5.93 -3.88
CA ALA A 69 5.60 -5.07 -3.04
C ALA A 69 4.77 -3.95 -2.39
N ARG A 70 3.89 -3.32 -3.18
CA ARG A 70 2.98 -2.29 -2.68
C ARG A 70 2.01 -2.83 -1.64
N LYS A 71 1.40 -3.98 -1.90
CA LYS A 71 0.48 -4.63 -0.95
C LYS A 71 1.20 -5.00 0.35
N SER A 72 2.39 -5.54 0.25
CA SER A 72 3.20 -5.91 1.43
C SER A 72 3.54 -4.70 2.28
N TRP A 73 3.94 -3.59 1.64
CA TRP A 73 4.24 -2.35 2.33
C TRP A 73 3.02 -1.79 3.05
N VAL A 74 1.86 -1.78 2.40
CA VAL A 74 0.61 -1.31 3.00
C VAL A 74 0.23 -2.17 4.20
N ARG A 75 0.33 -3.49 4.09
CA ARG A 75 0.06 -4.41 5.20
C ARG A 75 0.99 -4.14 6.39
N TYR A 76 2.24 -3.87 6.12
CA TYR A 76 3.23 -3.56 7.15
C TYR A 76 2.89 -2.24 7.86
N GLU A 77 2.58 -1.19 7.10
CA GLU A 77 2.29 0.14 7.64
C GLU A 77 0.91 0.23 8.31
N PHE A 78 -0.03 -0.61 7.89
CA PHE A 78 -1.42 -0.54 8.37
C PHE A 78 -1.62 -1.16 9.76
N ARG A 79 -0.64 -1.77 10.32
CA ARG A 79 -0.70 -2.43 11.64
C ARG A 79 -1.16 -1.52 12.78
#